data_01aab2f68f6ca6e9a6b52ff238f56e81
#
_entry.id   01aab2f68f6ca6e9a6b52ff238f56e81
#
_cell.length_a   1.000
_cell.length_b   1.000
_cell.length_c   1.000
_cell.angle_alpha   90.00
_cell.angle_beta   90.00
_cell.angle_gamma   90.00
#
_symmetry.space_group_name_H-M   'P 1'
#
loop_
_entity.id
_entity.type
_entity.pdbx_description
1 polymer ?
#
loop_
_entity_poly.entity_id
_entity_poly.type
_entity_poly.pdbx_seq_one_letter_code
_entity_poly.pdbx_strand_id
1 'polypeptide(L)'
;MHLKWIAYMPMRLGMALLLVASVPAVSAETDDEKPYRIVDGKVDFGTYNGYRRYHNSCHRCHGPDAVGSSFAPSLIESLRKLEEFQFLNIVIHGRIDGRIGGADDDQPIASTSAAGESNVMPAFYKDPNVMEYLDDIYAYAKARSDRAIAPGRPPHLPKEKSD
;
A
#
# COMPACT_ATOMS: atom_id res chain seq x y z
N MET A 1 -61.62 -3.32 -71.27
CA MET A 1 -61.49 -3.67 -69.83
C MET A 1 -60.15 -4.30 -69.62
N HIS A 2 -59.17 -3.48 -69.17
CA HIS A 2 -57.80 -3.94 -68.98
C HIS A 2 -57.50 -3.92 -67.49
N LEU A 3 -57.27 -5.11 -66.91
CA LEU A 3 -56.91 -5.29 -65.56
C LEU A 3 -55.36 -5.28 -65.45
N LYS A 4 -54.81 -4.28 -64.80
CA LYS A 4 -53.36 -4.14 -64.57
C LYS A 4 -52.98 -4.96 -63.33
N TRP A 5 -52.08 -5.92 -63.53
CA TRP A 5 -51.40 -6.64 -62.42
C TRP A 5 -50.31 -5.80 -61.83
N ILE A 6 -50.43 -5.46 -60.54
CA ILE A 6 -49.40 -4.82 -59.79
C ILE A 6 -48.58 -5.91 -59.10
N ALA A 7 -47.34 -6.04 -59.54
CA ALA A 7 -46.38 -6.98 -58.93
C ALA A 7 -45.90 -6.44 -57.56
N TYR A 8 -46.22 -7.17 -56.52
CA TYR A 8 -45.66 -6.93 -55.17
C TYR A 8 -44.23 -7.46 -55.08
N MET A 9 -43.28 -6.60 -54.91
CA MET A 9 -41.88 -6.91 -54.71
C MET A 9 -41.57 -6.98 -53.17
N PRO A 10 -41.18 -8.11 -52.60
CA PRO A 10 -40.87 -8.16 -51.16
C PRO A 10 -39.52 -7.53 -50.91
N MET A 11 -39.51 -6.42 -50.16
CA MET A 11 -38.34 -5.75 -49.65
C MET A 11 -37.73 -6.59 -48.50
N ARG A 12 -36.64 -7.30 -48.78
CA ARG A 12 -35.89 -8.04 -47.80
C ARG A 12 -35.10 -7.05 -46.91
N LEU A 13 -35.63 -6.81 -45.70
CA LEU A 13 -34.94 -6.06 -44.65
C LEU A 13 -33.83 -6.95 -44.12
N GLY A 14 -32.60 -6.71 -44.54
CA GLY A 14 -31.39 -7.33 -43.99
C GLY A 14 -31.08 -6.74 -42.63
N MET A 15 -31.40 -7.46 -41.57
CA MET A 15 -31.03 -7.11 -40.20
C MET A 15 -29.56 -7.47 -40.00
N ALA A 16 -28.68 -6.47 -40.13
CA ALA A 16 -27.26 -6.61 -39.81
C ALA A 16 -27.08 -6.68 -38.29
N LEU A 17 -26.78 -7.85 -37.79
CA LEU A 17 -26.45 -8.10 -36.39
C LEU A 17 -25.01 -7.57 -36.10
N LEU A 18 -24.93 -6.37 -35.56
CA LEU A 18 -23.65 -5.81 -35.05
C LEU A 18 -23.26 -6.55 -33.75
N LEU A 19 -22.37 -7.51 -33.87
CA LEU A 19 -21.66 -8.11 -32.73
C LEU A 19 -20.71 -7.07 -32.14
N VAL A 20 -21.15 -6.38 -31.07
CA VAL A 20 -20.29 -5.56 -30.27
C VAL A 20 -19.44 -6.50 -29.38
N ALA A 21 -18.22 -6.74 -29.81
CA ALA A 21 -17.23 -7.43 -28.99
C ALA A 21 -16.87 -6.52 -27.80
N SER A 22 -17.43 -6.80 -26.62
CA SER A 22 -17.02 -6.16 -25.37
C SER A 22 -15.61 -6.65 -25.01
N VAL A 23 -14.61 -5.83 -25.30
CA VAL A 23 -13.24 -6.02 -24.81
C VAL A 23 -13.27 -5.71 -23.31
N PRO A 24 -12.92 -6.64 -22.42
CA PRO A 24 -12.76 -6.29 -21.02
C PRO A 24 -11.64 -5.25 -20.91
N ALA A 25 -11.97 -4.08 -20.39
CA ALA A 25 -10.96 -3.09 -20.01
C ALA A 25 -10.16 -3.70 -18.85
N VAL A 26 -8.97 -4.20 -19.15
CA VAL A 26 -7.95 -4.48 -18.13
C VAL A 26 -7.53 -3.11 -17.63
N SER A 27 -8.03 -2.73 -16.47
CA SER A 27 -7.47 -1.60 -15.71
C SER A 27 -6.03 -1.97 -15.40
N ALA A 28 -5.08 -1.46 -16.15
CA ALA A 28 -3.69 -1.44 -15.74
C ALA A 28 -3.66 -0.53 -14.50
N GLU A 29 -3.53 -1.13 -13.31
CA GLU A 29 -3.10 -0.38 -12.13
C GLU A 29 -1.75 0.23 -12.50
N THR A 30 -1.72 1.53 -12.61
CA THR A 30 -0.49 2.26 -12.93
C THR A 30 0.44 2.08 -11.73
N ASP A 31 1.65 1.59 -11.96
CA ASP A 31 2.72 1.44 -10.95
C ASP A 31 3.08 2.79 -10.26
N ASP A 32 2.55 3.90 -10.78
CA ASP A 32 2.73 5.26 -10.25
C ASP A 32 1.97 5.52 -8.92
N GLU A 33 1.07 4.64 -8.52
CA GLU A 33 0.27 4.81 -7.28
C GLU A 33 0.86 4.05 -6.08
N LYS A 34 1.86 3.20 -6.30
CA LYS A 34 2.48 2.41 -5.23
C LYS A 34 3.66 3.15 -4.62
N PRO A 35 3.80 3.14 -3.28
CA PRO A 35 4.93 3.81 -2.61
C PRO A 35 6.27 3.09 -2.84
N TYR A 36 6.30 1.97 -3.53
CA TYR A 36 7.49 1.17 -3.83
C TYR A 36 7.56 0.82 -5.31
N ARG A 37 8.76 0.64 -5.84
CA ARG A 37 9.00 0.19 -7.21
C ARG A 37 9.85 -1.09 -7.21
N ILE A 38 9.47 -2.05 -8.07
CA ILE A 38 10.20 -3.30 -8.25
C ILE A 38 10.56 -3.46 -9.73
N VAL A 39 11.85 -3.64 -10.02
CA VAL A 39 12.38 -3.86 -11.35
C VAL A 39 13.26 -5.10 -11.32
N ASP A 40 12.98 -6.08 -12.15
CA ASP A 40 13.72 -7.36 -12.23
C ASP A 40 13.90 -8.03 -10.86
N GLY A 41 12.85 -8.00 -10.02
CA GLY A 41 12.85 -8.59 -8.69
C GLY A 41 13.67 -7.81 -7.65
N LYS A 42 14.16 -6.62 -7.97
CA LYS A 42 14.88 -5.71 -7.08
C LYS A 42 14.01 -4.52 -6.72
N VAL A 43 13.92 -4.20 -5.44
CA VAL A 43 13.23 -3.00 -4.98
C VAL A 43 14.07 -1.75 -5.27
N ASP A 44 13.40 -0.60 -5.38
CA ASP A 44 14.08 0.69 -5.38
C ASP A 44 14.86 0.93 -4.08
N PHE A 45 15.77 1.92 -4.08
CA PHE A 45 16.61 2.17 -2.93
C PHE A 45 15.84 2.69 -1.71
N GLY A 46 14.75 3.46 -1.89
CA GLY A 46 13.89 3.93 -0.81
C GLY A 46 13.25 2.77 -0.07
N THR A 47 12.61 1.86 -0.79
CA THR A 47 12.02 0.64 -0.22
C THR A 47 13.06 -0.22 0.54
N TYR A 48 14.27 -0.36 -0.01
CA TYR A 48 15.36 -1.05 0.68
C TYR A 48 15.83 -0.30 1.93
N ASN A 49 15.92 1.02 1.89
CA ASN A 49 16.25 1.82 3.05
C ASN A 49 15.17 1.67 4.13
N GLY A 50 13.91 1.64 3.73
CA GLY A 50 12.78 1.35 4.61
C GLY A 50 12.90 0.00 5.33
N TYR A 51 13.33 -1.06 4.62
CA TYR A 51 13.68 -2.34 5.24
C TYR A 51 14.71 -2.15 6.37
N ARG A 52 15.79 -1.41 6.13
CA ARG A 52 16.82 -1.17 7.14
C ARG A 52 16.29 -0.39 8.33
N ARG A 53 15.51 0.68 8.09
CA ARG A 53 14.91 1.52 9.15
C ARG A 53 13.88 0.76 9.96
N TYR A 54 13.03 -0.01 9.30
CA TYR A 54 12.09 -0.90 9.96
C TYR A 54 12.79 -1.84 10.94
N HIS A 55 13.87 -2.50 10.52
CA HIS A 55 14.62 -3.43 11.37
C HIS A 55 15.38 -2.74 12.51
N ASN A 56 15.63 -1.46 12.37
CA ASN A 56 16.25 -0.66 13.44
C ASN A 56 15.24 -0.23 14.51
N SER A 57 14.04 0.21 14.12
CA SER A 57 13.12 0.91 15.02
C SER A 57 11.81 0.17 15.29
N CYS A 58 11.30 -0.64 14.34
CA CYS A 58 9.95 -1.18 14.39
C CYS A 58 9.91 -2.69 14.71
N HIS A 59 10.91 -3.43 14.24
CA HIS A 59 10.92 -4.88 14.27
C HIS A 59 10.86 -5.50 15.67
N ARG A 60 11.34 -4.80 16.70
CA ARG A 60 11.29 -5.29 18.09
C ARG A 60 9.87 -5.59 18.56
N CYS A 61 8.91 -4.79 18.12
CA CYS A 61 7.51 -4.94 18.48
C CYS A 61 6.72 -5.62 17.37
N HIS A 62 6.89 -5.19 16.11
CA HIS A 62 6.11 -5.71 14.97
C HIS A 62 6.67 -6.97 14.33
N GLY A 63 7.71 -7.58 14.93
CA GLY A 63 8.33 -8.81 14.47
C GLY A 63 9.19 -8.64 13.22
N PRO A 64 10.04 -9.64 12.89
CA PRO A 64 10.75 -9.65 11.64
C PRO A 64 9.76 -9.64 10.48
N ASP A 65 10.13 -8.99 9.39
CA ASP A 65 9.34 -8.95 8.16
C ASP A 65 7.91 -8.42 8.32
N ALA A 66 7.62 -7.66 9.37
CA ALA A 66 6.33 -7.01 9.63
C ALA A 66 5.17 -7.99 9.93
N VAL A 67 5.48 -9.22 10.33
CA VAL A 67 4.47 -10.27 10.58
C VAL A 67 3.74 -10.14 11.92
N GLY A 68 4.19 -9.21 12.78
CA GLY A 68 3.67 -9.05 14.14
C GLY A 68 4.41 -9.90 15.17
N SER A 69 4.06 -9.70 16.43
CA SER A 69 4.56 -10.45 17.58
C SER A 69 3.54 -10.45 18.70
N SER A 70 3.91 -10.94 19.89
CA SER A 70 3.09 -10.80 21.11
C SER A 70 2.96 -9.34 21.60
N PHE A 71 3.81 -8.43 21.13
CA PHE A 71 3.82 -7.03 21.56
C PHE A 71 3.06 -6.09 20.63
N ALA A 72 2.98 -6.42 19.35
CA ALA A 72 2.33 -5.55 18.37
C ALA A 72 1.75 -6.35 17.18
N PRO A 73 0.67 -5.84 16.55
CA PRO A 73 0.02 -6.53 15.46
C PRO A 73 0.91 -6.62 14.20
N SER A 74 0.54 -7.54 13.32
CA SER A 74 1.10 -7.64 11.98
C SER A 74 0.81 -6.38 11.16
N LEU A 75 1.87 -5.75 10.63
CA LEU A 75 1.70 -4.65 9.69
C LEU A 75 1.25 -5.14 8.31
N ILE A 76 1.55 -6.41 7.97
CA ILE A 76 1.04 -7.03 6.74
C ILE A 76 -0.48 -7.01 6.72
N GLU A 77 -1.13 -7.35 7.83
CA GLU A 77 -2.59 -7.35 7.92
C GLU A 77 -3.15 -5.94 8.14
N SER A 78 -2.46 -5.10 8.90
CA SER A 78 -2.90 -3.74 9.18
C SER A 78 -2.92 -2.87 7.94
N LEU A 79 -1.89 -2.92 7.10
CA LEU A 79 -1.76 -2.10 5.89
C LEU A 79 -2.65 -2.54 4.71
N ARG A 80 -3.42 -3.60 4.86
CA ARG A 80 -4.53 -3.92 3.95
C ARG A 80 -5.74 -3.01 4.15
N LYS A 81 -5.82 -2.33 5.29
CA LYS A 81 -6.98 -1.54 5.72
C LYS A 81 -6.62 -0.08 6.02
N LEU A 82 -5.34 0.18 6.29
CA LEU A 82 -4.84 1.51 6.60
C LEU A 82 -4.35 2.18 5.33
N GLU A 83 -4.86 3.37 5.11
CA GLU A 83 -4.30 4.29 4.12
C GLU A 83 -2.95 4.84 4.59
N GLU A 84 -2.13 5.31 3.66
CA GLU A 84 -0.81 5.89 3.94
C GLU A 84 -0.86 6.95 5.04
N PHE A 85 -1.72 7.94 4.88
CA PHE A 85 -1.90 9.02 5.87
C PHE A 85 -2.16 8.49 7.28
N GLN A 86 -2.99 7.44 7.42
CA GLN A 86 -3.30 6.85 8.72
C GLN A 86 -2.07 6.16 9.33
N PHE A 87 -1.29 5.45 8.50
CA PHE A 87 -0.04 4.83 8.93
C PHE A 87 0.96 5.87 9.41
N LEU A 88 1.21 6.91 8.62
CA LEU A 88 2.13 7.99 8.96
C LEU A 88 1.71 8.65 10.28
N ASN A 89 0.44 8.96 10.44
CA ASN A 89 -0.10 9.60 11.63
C ASN A 89 0.08 8.74 12.89
N ILE A 90 -0.14 7.42 12.77
CA ILE A 90 0.10 6.47 13.87
C ILE A 90 1.57 6.45 14.27
N VAL A 91 2.49 6.44 13.31
CA VAL A 91 3.94 6.41 13.61
C VAL A 91 4.39 7.73 14.24
N ILE A 92 3.94 8.86 13.72
CA ILE A 92 4.29 10.19 14.23
C ILE A 92 3.81 10.36 15.67
N HIS A 93 2.54 10.09 15.94
CA HIS A 93 1.89 10.43 17.20
C HIS A 93 1.79 9.27 18.20
N GLY A 94 2.09 8.05 17.75
CA GLY A 94 1.92 6.85 18.56
C GLY A 94 0.45 6.42 18.69
N ARG A 95 0.24 5.32 19.43
CA ARG A 95 -1.09 4.77 19.64
C ARG A 95 -1.20 4.09 21.01
N ILE A 96 -2.29 4.37 21.76
CA ILE A 96 -2.65 3.69 23.01
C ILE A 96 -4.10 3.21 22.92
N ASP A 97 -4.34 1.93 23.20
CA ASP A 97 -5.69 1.33 23.22
C ASP A 97 -6.54 1.65 21.99
N GLY A 98 -5.90 1.68 20.82
CA GLY A 98 -6.57 1.99 19.57
C GLY A 98 -6.72 3.48 19.25
N ARG A 99 -6.40 4.38 20.16
CA ARG A 99 -6.42 5.85 19.95
C ARG A 99 -5.04 6.34 19.52
N ILE A 100 -5.01 7.21 18.51
CA ILE A 100 -3.78 7.88 18.08
C ILE A 100 -3.52 9.03 19.05
N GLY A 101 -2.26 9.16 19.52
CA GLY A 101 -1.87 10.26 20.39
C GLY A 101 -1.89 11.60 19.68
N GLY A 102 -2.02 12.68 20.42
CA GLY A 102 -1.88 14.05 19.91
C GLY A 102 -3.09 14.61 19.16
N ALA A 103 -4.22 13.88 19.07
CA ALA A 103 -5.39 14.41 18.38
C ALA A 103 -6.18 15.44 19.25
N ASP A 104 -6.12 15.33 20.57
CA ASP A 104 -6.86 16.21 21.51
C ASP A 104 -6.06 16.61 22.76
N ASP A 105 -4.92 15.97 23.02
CA ASP A 105 -4.01 16.32 24.10
C ASP A 105 -2.62 16.57 23.52
N ASP A 106 -2.03 17.71 23.78
CA ASP A 106 -0.64 18.13 23.45
C ASP A 106 0.41 17.21 24.13
N GLN A 107 0.01 16.02 24.56
CA GLN A 107 0.84 15.02 25.20
C GLN A 107 1.19 13.93 24.18
N PRO A 108 2.45 13.89 23.77
CA PRO A 108 2.95 12.72 23.05
C PRO A 108 2.78 11.49 23.93
N ILE A 109 2.38 10.38 23.32
CA ILE A 109 2.43 9.09 24.02
C ILE A 109 3.88 8.87 24.43
N ALA A 110 4.15 9.11 25.71
CA ALA A 110 5.50 9.01 26.25
C ALA A 110 6.01 7.58 26.02
N SER A 111 7.23 7.47 25.53
CA SER A 111 7.97 6.21 25.40
C SER A 111 8.27 5.51 26.74
N THR A 112 7.64 6.00 27.83
CA THR A 112 7.81 5.53 29.21
C THR A 112 6.85 4.44 29.62
N SER A 113 5.98 3.96 28.72
CA SER A 113 5.22 2.74 29.00
C SER A 113 6.23 1.62 29.16
N ALA A 114 6.29 1.07 30.37
CA ALA A 114 7.20 0.00 30.73
C ALA A 114 7.09 -1.11 29.68
N ALA A 115 8.22 -1.66 29.25
CA ALA A 115 8.27 -2.81 28.38
C ALA A 115 7.37 -3.92 28.95
N GLY A 116 6.19 -4.11 28.37
CA GLY A 116 5.19 -5.08 28.86
C GLY A 116 3.72 -4.70 28.67
N GLU A 117 3.38 -3.45 28.38
CA GLU A 117 2.01 -3.07 28.03
C GLU A 117 1.75 -3.33 26.55
N SER A 118 0.93 -4.33 26.27
CA SER A 118 0.73 -4.93 24.95
C SER A 118 -0.06 -4.09 23.93
N ASN A 119 -0.38 -2.82 24.25
CA ASN A 119 -1.26 -1.99 23.41
C ASN A 119 -0.71 -0.57 23.17
N VAL A 120 0.56 -0.35 23.42
CA VAL A 120 1.19 0.98 23.30
C VAL A 120 2.21 0.98 22.18
N MET A 121 1.98 1.79 21.17
CA MET A 121 2.96 2.16 20.17
C MET A 121 3.51 3.55 20.51
N PRO A 122 4.81 3.72 20.76
CA PRO A 122 5.37 5.03 21.07
C PRO A 122 5.28 5.98 19.88
N ALA A 123 5.26 7.28 20.18
CA ALA A 123 5.36 8.33 19.17
C ALA A 123 6.82 8.49 18.71
N PHE A 124 7.02 8.59 17.40
CA PHE A 124 8.36 8.72 16.80
C PHE A 124 8.67 10.12 16.27
N TYR A 125 7.84 11.12 16.54
CA TYR A 125 8.00 12.48 15.99
C TYR A 125 9.34 13.16 16.37
N LYS A 126 10.06 12.67 17.39
CA LYS A 126 11.40 13.15 17.79
C LYS A 126 12.54 12.25 17.32
N ASP A 127 12.25 11.12 16.69
CA ASP A 127 13.31 10.22 16.21
C ASP A 127 13.69 10.58 14.77
N PRO A 128 14.86 11.20 14.52
CA PRO A 128 15.25 11.59 13.18
C PRO A 128 15.46 10.39 12.23
N ASN A 129 15.83 9.22 12.77
CA ASN A 129 16.00 8.01 11.95
C ASN A 129 14.67 7.43 11.45
N VAL A 130 13.57 7.77 12.12
CA VAL A 130 12.24 7.39 11.68
C VAL A 130 11.65 8.51 10.82
N MET A 131 11.68 9.75 11.30
CA MET A 131 11.01 10.87 10.64
C MET A 131 11.59 11.21 9.26
N GLU A 132 12.92 11.16 9.11
CA GLU A 132 13.60 11.44 7.83
C GLU A 132 13.31 10.37 6.78
N TYR A 133 12.95 9.16 7.21
CA TYR A 133 12.77 8.00 6.31
C TYR A 133 11.39 7.35 6.47
N LEU A 134 10.40 8.12 6.90
CA LEU A 134 9.08 7.59 7.22
C LEU A 134 8.38 7.01 5.98
N ASP A 135 8.51 7.70 4.84
CA ASP A 135 7.97 7.24 3.56
C ASP A 135 8.67 5.96 3.08
N ASP A 136 9.98 5.85 3.27
CA ASP A 136 10.74 4.64 2.97
C ASP A 136 10.26 3.45 3.84
N ILE A 137 10.02 3.69 5.13
CA ILE A 137 9.49 2.68 6.06
C ILE A 137 8.09 2.24 5.61
N TYR A 138 7.25 3.18 5.22
CA TYR A 138 5.93 2.88 4.68
C TYR A 138 6.03 2.06 3.39
N ALA A 139 6.88 2.46 2.45
CA ALA A 139 7.11 1.74 1.20
C ALA A 139 7.51 0.28 1.45
N TYR A 140 8.43 0.02 2.37
CA TYR A 140 8.80 -1.35 2.74
C TYR A 140 7.63 -2.11 3.35
N ALA A 141 6.95 -1.54 4.36
CA ALA A 141 5.86 -2.21 5.04
C ALA A 141 4.68 -2.49 4.08
N LYS A 142 4.39 -1.57 3.17
CA LYS A 142 3.36 -1.73 2.14
C LYS A 142 3.75 -2.80 1.11
N ALA A 143 5.00 -2.84 0.65
CA ALA A 143 5.48 -3.89 -0.24
C ALA A 143 5.38 -5.30 0.39
N ARG A 144 5.60 -5.40 1.72
CA ARG A 144 5.37 -6.64 2.49
C ARG A 144 3.89 -6.98 2.57
N SER A 145 3.04 -5.99 2.85
CA SER A 145 1.58 -6.16 2.94
C SER A 145 0.97 -6.63 1.62
N ASP A 146 1.42 -6.06 0.51
CA ASP A 146 0.98 -6.41 -0.84
C ASP A 146 1.57 -7.74 -1.33
N ARG A 147 2.46 -8.37 -0.53
CA ARG A 147 3.20 -9.58 -0.90
C ARG A 147 4.08 -9.39 -2.15
N ALA A 148 4.45 -8.17 -2.43
CA ALA A 148 5.30 -7.81 -3.55
C ALA A 148 6.76 -8.22 -3.33
N ILE A 149 7.18 -8.37 -2.07
CA ILE A 149 8.51 -8.85 -1.68
C ILE A 149 8.42 -10.01 -0.68
N ALA A 150 9.37 -10.93 -0.81
CA ALA A 150 9.51 -12.06 0.11
C ALA A 150 10.03 -11.63 1.50
N PRO A 151 9.89 -12.48 2.54
CA PRO A 151 10.56 -12.30 3.82
C PRO A 151 12.08 -12.19 3.66
N GLY A 152 12.70 -11.48 4.62
CA GLY A 152 14.14 -11.27 4.64
C GLY A 152 14.58 -10.00 3.94
N ARG A 153 15.89 -9.90 3.72
CA ARG A 153 16.50 -8.72 3.09
C ARG A 153 16.22 -8.69 1.59
N PRO A 154 15.48 -7.70 1.07
CA PRO A 154 15.20 -7.65 -0.36
C PRO A 154 16.43 -7.27 -1.17
N PRO A 155 16.64 -7.87 -2.36
CA PRO A 155 17.59 -7.35 -3.33
C PRO A 155 17.13 -5.96 -3.79
N HIS A 156 18.07 -5.06 -4.04
CA HIS A 156 17.73 -3.67 -4.35
C HIS A 156 18.54 -3.11 -5.52
N LEU A 157 17.98 -2.09 -6.15
CA LEU A 157 18.67 -1.26 -7.12
C LEU A 157 19.71 -0.37 -6.41
N PRO A 158 20.78 0.03 -7.09
CA PRO A 158 21.70 1.00 -6.53
C PRO A 158 20.99 2.33 -6.25
N LYS A 159 21.50 3.08 -5.26
CA LYS A 159 21.01 4.45 -5.02
C LYS A 159 21.27 5.29 -6.27
N GLU A 160 20.23 5.90 -6.80
CA GLU A 160 20.41 6.87 -7.89
C GLU A 160 21.26 8.03 -7.36
N LYS A 161 22.27 8.42 -8.18
CA LYS A 161 23.06 9.61 -7.84
C LYS A 161 22.15 10.81 -8.06
N SER A 162 21.89 11.58 -7.02
CA SER A 162 21.35 12.94 -7.18
C SER A 162 22.45 13.78 -7.84
N ASP A 163 22.18 14.21 -9.05
CA ASP A 163 23.01 15.20 -9.74
C ASP A 163 22.95 16.56 -9.04
#